data_86f35a0cc4a4aa697cf995be7456330c
#
_entry.id   86f35a0cc4a4aa697cf995be7456330c
#
_cell.length_a   1.000
_cell.length_b   1.000
_cell.length_c   1.000
_cell.angle_alpha   90.00
_cell.angle_beta   90.00
_cell.angle_gamma   90.00
#
_symmetry.space_group_name_H-M   'P 1'
#
loop_
_entity.id
_entity.type
_entity.pdbx_description
1 polymer ?
#
loop_
_entity_poly.entity_id
_entity_poly.type
_entity_poly.pdbx_seq_one_letter_code
_entity_poly.pdbx_strand_id
1 'polypeptide(L)'
;MQELISRIKKGNPRMKYDFDTVVNRRNTDSLKWNVAENELPMWVADMDFKTAPEITEAIKAKADLGVYGYTEISKDWYDAYT
;
A
#
# COMPACT_ATOMS: atom_id res chain seq x y z
N MET A 1 9.94 -4.07 -16.70
CA MET A 1 10.58 -3.01 -15.89
C MET A 1 10.77 -1.71 -16.66
N GLN A 2 11.45 -1.75 -17.81
CA GLN A 2 11.68 -0.56 -18.63
C GLN A 2 10.37 0.10 -19.10
N GLU A 3 9.40 -0.71 -19.47
CA GLU A 3 8.11 -0.21 -19.92
C GLU A 3 7.37 0.51 -18.80
N LEU A 4 7.42 -0.02 -17.59
CA LEU A 4 6.81 0.60 -16.42
C LEU A 4 7.48 1.93 -16.09
N ILE A 5 8.80 1.94 -16.10
CA ILE A 5 9.58 3.16 -15.86
C ILE A 5 9.26 4.22 -16.92
N SER A 6 9.12 3.82 -18.18
CA SER A 6 8.78 4.70 -19.27
C SER A 6 7.41 5.35 -19.04
N ARG A 7 6.43 4.59 -18.59
CA ARG A 7 5.10 5.11 -18.27
C ARG A 7 5.14 6.16 -17.17
N ILE A 8 5.90 5.86 -16.12
CA ILE A 8 6.06 6.80 -14.99
C ILE A 8 6.72 8.09 -15.47
N LYS A 9 7.79 7.96 -16.28
CA LYS A 9 8.54 9.11 -16.78
C LYS A 9 7.75 9.97 -17.75
N LYS A 10 6.77 9.41 -18.43
CA LYS A 10 5.93 10.19 -19.36
C LYS A 10 4.94 11.09 -18.65
N GLY A 11 5.03 11.15 -17.33
CA GLY A 11 4.42 12.22 -16.58
C GLY A 11 2.93 12.16 -16.40
N ASN A 12 2.35 10.96 -16.40
CA ASN A 12 0.98 10.84 -15.92
C ASN A 12 1.01 10.46 -14.43
N PRO A 13 0.94 11.44 -13.52
CA PRO A 13 1.05 11.16 -12.07
C PRO A 13 -0.04 10.25 -11.55
N ARG A 14 -1.18 10.14 -12.25
CA ARG A 14 -2.25 9.22 -11.90
C ARG A 14 -1.86 7.76 -12.09
N MET A 15 -0.85 7.49 -12.94
CA MET A 15 -0.37 6.13 -13.19
C MET A 15 0.58 5.65 -12.09
N LYS A 16 1.22 6.57 -11.37
CA LYS A 16 2.16 6.24 -10.31
C LYS A 16 1.45 5.80 -9.04
N TYR A 17 0.41 6.51 -8.66
CA TYR A 17 -0.37 6.23 -7.47
C TYR A 17 -1.82 6.00 -7.89
N ASP A 18 -2.32 4.83 -7.61
CA ASP A 18 -3.68 4.46 -7.98
C ASP A 18 -4.62 4.68 -6.79
N PHE A 19 -5.26 5.83 -6.78
CA PHE A 19 -6.28 6.16 -5.77
C PHE A 19 -7.70 6.05 -6.31
N ASP A 20 -7.85 5.69 -7.58
CA ASP A 20 -9.15 5.65 -8.23
C ASP A 20 -9.76 4.27 -8.33
N THR A 21 -8.93 3.24 -8.37
CA THR A 21 -9.42 1.87 -8.46
C THR A 21 -10.15 1.48 -7.18
N VAL A 22 -11.36 1.00 -7.33
CA VAL A 22 -12.13 0.49 -6.20
C VAL A 22 -11.55 -0.86 -5.79
N VAL A 23 -11.08 -0.94 -4.54
CA VAL A 23 -10.55 -2.17 -3.99
C VAL A 23 -11.66 -2.89 -3.24
N ASN A 24 -11.98 -4.09 -3.66
CA ASN A 24 -12.97 -4.89 -2.95
C ASN A 24 -12.31 -5.55 -1.74
N ARG A 25 -12.66 -5.07 -0.55
CA ARG A 25 -12.11 -5.58 0.71
C ARG A 25 -13.07 -6.52 1.44
N ARG A 26 -14.19 -6.87 0.82
CA ARG A 26 -15.14 -7.83 1.40
C ARG A 26 -14.50 -9.21 1.40
N ASN A 27 -14.76 -9.97 2.44
CA ASN A 27 -14.21 -11.33 2.61
C ASN A 27 -12.66 -11.37 2.69
N THR A 28 -12.06 -10.29 3.18
CA THR A 28 -10.61 -10.20 3.37
C THR A 28 -10.21 -10.12 4.84
N ASP A 29 -11.14 -10.43 5.73
CA ASP A 29 -10.98 -10.28 7.18
C ASP A 29 -10.82 -8.83 7.63
N SER A 30 -11.14 -7.87 6.76
CA SER A 30 -11.16 -6.47 7.16
C SER A 30 -12.31 -6.23 8.14
N LEU A 31 -11.98 -5.70 9.31
CA LEU A 31 -13.00 -5.36 10.29
C LEU A 31 -13.98 -4.31 9.75
N LYS A 32 -13.44 -3.33 9.04
CA LYS A 32 -14.25 -2.27 8.44
C LYS A 32 -15.28 -2.81 7.45
N TRP A 33 -14.88 -3.78 6.64
CA TRP A 33 -15.72 -4.32 5.57
C TRP A 33 -16.47 -5.58 5.95
N ASN A 34 -16.46 -5.94 7.23
CA ASN A 34 -17.29 -7.01 7.74
C ASN A 34 -18.70 -6.46 8.02
N VAL A 35 -19.40 -6.12 6.96
CA VAL A 35 -20.72 -5.47 7.00
C VAL A 35 -21.65 -6.19 6.03
N ALA A 36 -22.95 -5.90 6.14
CA ALA A 36 -23.93 -6.45 5.23
C ALA A 36 -23.69 -5.95 3.80
N GLU A 37 -24.19 -6.71 2.83
CA GLU A 37 -23.95 -6.45 1.42
C GLU A 37 -24.42 -5.08 0.97
N ASN A 38 -25.48 -4.57 1.57
CA ASN A 38 -26.08 -3.26 1.24
C ASN A 38 -25.56 -2.13 2.12
N GLU A 39 -24.58 -2.38 2.96
CA GLU A 39 -24.03 -1.37 3.85
C GLU A 39 -22.70 -0.82 3.29
N LEU A 40 -22.52 0.49 3.44
CA LEU A 40 -21.27 1.17 3.10
C LEU A 40 -20.60 1.60 4.40
N PRO A 41 -19.47 0.98 4.78
CA PRO A 41 -18.81 1.34 6.04
C PRO A 41 -18.07 2.66 5.93
N MET A 42 -18.29 3.54 6.91
CA MET A 42 -17.61 4.84 6.99
C MET A 42 -17.21 5.18 8.42
N TRP A 43 -17.13 4.17 9.29
CA TRP A 43 -17.00 4.38 10.73
C TRP A 43 -15.57 4.41 11.24
N VAL A 44 -14.64 3.84 10.53
CA VAL A 44 -13.23 3.77 10.93
C VAL A 44 -12.36 4.43 9.86
N ALA A 45 -11.24 4.98 10.30
CA ALA A 45 -10.38 5.81 9.45
C ALA A 45 -9.53 5.02 8.44
N ASP A 46 -9.72 3.71 8.34
CA ASP A 46 -9.10 2.91 7.29
C ASP A 46 -9.37 3.50 5.92
N MET A 47 -8.33 3.66 5.14
CA MET A 47 -8.48 4.12 3.78
C MET A 47 -8.65 2.94 2.83
N ASP A 48 -9.52 3.10 1.82
CA ASP A 48 -9.89 2.01 0.92
C ASP A 48 -9.22 2.08 -0.44
N PHE A 49 -8.20 2.88 -0.57
CA PHE A 49 -7.40 2.91 -1.79
C PHE A 49 -6.01 2.33 -1.53
N LYS A 50 -5.37 1.90 -2.61
CA LYS A 50 -4.05 1.29 -2.52
C LYS A 50 -3.01 2.29 -2.04
N THR A 51 -2.07 1.80 -1.25
CA THR A 51 -0.91 2.59 -0.85
C THR A 51 0.04 2.81 -2.02
N ALA A 52 1.02 3.69 -1.84
CA ALA A 52 2.05 3.93 -2.86
C ALA A 52 2.76 2.62 -3.22
N PRO A 53 3.00 2.36 -4.51
CA PRO A 53 3.67 1.13 -4.94
C PRO A 53 5.03 0.92 -4.30
N GLU A 54 5.76 1.99 -4.01
CA GLU A 54 7.07 1.92 -3.36
C GLU A 54 6.98 1.26 -1.99
N ILE A 55 5.90 1.55 -1.25
CA ILE A 55 5.68 0.95 0.08
C ILE A 55 5.39 -0.54 -0.06
N THR A 56 4.53 -0.90 -1.00
CA THR A 56 4.20 -2.30 -1.26
C THR A 56 5.43 -3.10 -1.65
N GLU A 57 6.26 -2.55 -2.53
CA GLU A 57 7.48 -3.22 -2.97
C GLU A 57 8.49 -3.40 -1.84
N ALA A 58 8.60 -2.42 -0.95
CA ALA A 58 9.48 -2.54 0.22
C ALA A 58 9.02 -3.66 1.15
N ILE A 59 7.71 -3.77 1.36
CA ILE A 59 7.14 -4.84 2.19
C ILE A 59 7.37 -6.21 1.53
N LYS A 60 7.17 -6.31 0.23
CA LYS A 60 7.42 -7.56 -0.52
C LYS A 60 8.87 -8.00 -0.41
N ALA A 61 9.80 -7.07 -0.56
CA ALA A 61 11.23 -7.36 -0.46
C ALA A 61 11.57 -7.91 0.93
N LYS A 62 10.99 -7.34 1.97
CA LYS A 62 11.20 -7.82 3.33
C LYS A 62 10.55 -9.20 3.54
N ALA A 63 9.39 -9.42 2.97
CA ALA A 63 8.70 -10.71 3.04
C ALA A 63 9.47 -11.81 2.32
N ASP A 64 10.07 -11.48 1.18
CA ASP A 64 10.86 -12.43 0.40
C ASP A 64 12.09 -12.93 1.15
N LEU A 65 12.62 -12.12 2.06
CA LEU A 65 13.73 -12.53 2.91
C LEU A 65 13.35 -13.71 3.81
N GLY A 66 12.09 -13.77 4.23
CA GLY A 66 11.52 -14.92 4.92
C GLY A 66 11.96 -15.12 6.37
N VAL A 67 12.71 -14.19 6.92
CA VAL A 67 13.19 -14.27 8.31
C VAL A 67 12.77 -13.00 9.04
N TYR A 68 12.07 -13.17 10.14
CA TYR A 68 11.49 -12.07 10.89
C TYR A 68 12.04 -12.07 12.32
N GLY A 69 12.88 -11.10 12.62
CA GLY A 69 13.49 -10.95 13.92
C GLY A 69 13.46 -9.51 14.39
N TYR A 70 14.17 -9.24 15.44
CA TYR A 70 14.32 -7.87 15.93
C TYR A 70 15.13 -7.04 14.93
N THR A 71 14.72 -5.79 14.78
CA THR A 71 15.33 -4.88 13.82
C THR A 71 16.05 -3.74 14.58
N GLU A 72 17.23 -3.41 14.13
CA GLU A 72 17.92 -2.22 14.65
C GLU A 72 17.33 -0.96 14.05
N ILE A 73 17.35 0.11 14.82
CA ILE A 73 16.97 1.42 14.33
C ILE A 73 18.16 1.98 13.56
N SER A 74 18.11 1.87 12.23
CA SER A 74 19.17 2.33 11.36
C SER A 74 19.13 3.84 11.15
N LYS A 75 20.19 4.36 10.51
CA LYS A 75 20.26 5.77 10.14
C LYS A 75 19.07 6.20 9.27
N ASP A 76 18.54 5.30 8.46
CA ASP A 76 17.41 5.60 7.59
C ASP A 76 16.17 6.04 8.36
N TRP A 77 15.96 5.52 9.54
CA TRP A 77 14.87 5.93 10.41
C TRP A 77 15.00 7.38 10.84
N TYR A 78 16.21 7.77 11.22
CA TYR A 78 16.48 9.14 11.63
C TYR A 78 16.37 10.10 10.46
N ASP A 79 16.88 9.70 9.31
CA ASP A 79 16.82 10.52 8.10
C ASP A 79 15.38 10.73 7.65
N ALA A 80 14.50 9.76 7.81
CA ALA A 80 13.11 9.86 7.44
C ALA A 80 12.34 10.88 8.30
N TYR A 81 12.79 11.10 9.54
CA TYR A 81 12.14 12.04 10.46
C TYR A 81 12.70 13.46 10.36
N THR A 82 13.74 13.66 9.65
CA THR A 82 14.35 14.99 9.46
C THR A 82 14.15 15.50 8.04
#